data_a5093ea98cef26236958015c7d0f22d2
#
_entry.id   a5093ea98cef26236958015c7d0f22d2
#
_cell.length_a   1.000
_cell.length_b   1.000
_cell.length_c   1.000
_cell.angle_alpha   90.00
_cell.angle_beta   90.00
_cell.angle_gamma   90.00
#
_symmetry.space_group_name_H-M   'P 1'
#
loop_
_entity.id
_entity.type
_entity.pdbx_description
1 polymer ?
#
loop_
_entity_poly.entity_id
_entity_poly.type
_entity_poly.pdbx_seq_one_letter_code
_entity_poly.pdbx_strand_id
1 'polypeptide(L)'
;MAPVPGDELNELESRQDPRLLRALDVVAPGTPLREGIDSVVHARTGALVVIGEPEEISFLFSGGIKLDIDYTPALLYQVAKMDGAIVLSSDATRISWANVQLMPDPTIVSMETGTRHRTADRVSKQTSALVISISERRDVVSLYLEGMKYILQDIPTVLSKANQGLATLEKYRARLDQVSAGLTAREFEGGVVLHDVLAVLQRAELVTRMAAEVERYIIELGTEGRLIETQLEEAVVGVTTDRAALVRDYATDDSERNVDATLAALARLPQPDLLEFGRLAELLGYDRKVNALDLPVSPRGYRIVGRIPRIPRLVAERIVHRFGSLGEILAASDAELEEIEGVEERAGEIREGLHRLRELDIVDRYLNS
;
A
#
# COMPACT_ATOMS: atom_id res chain seq x y z
N MET A 1 21.62 -18.17 9.27
CA MET A 1 20.34 -18.86 9.53
C MET A 1 19.34 -18.14 8.64
N ALA A 2 18.82 -18.79 7.62
CA ALA A 2 17.81 -18.19 6.74
C ALA A 2 16.51 -17.98 7.55
N PRO A 3 15.79 -16.87 7.36
CA PRO A 3 14.52 -16.65 8.05
C PRO A 3 13.52 -17.75 7.66
N VAL A 4 12.71 -18.16 8.63
CA VAL A 4 11.64 -19.14 8.42
C VAL A 4 10.55 -18.46 7.57
N PRO A 5 9.95 -19.12 6.54
CA PRO A 5 8.97 -18.48 5.64
C PRO A 5 7.74 -17.83 6.29
N GLY A 6 7.45 -18.14 7.55
CA GLY A 6 6.38 -17.51 8.33
C GLY A 6 6.76 -16.15 8.93
N ASP A 7 8.05 -15.87 9.12
CA ASP A 7 8.50 -14.61 9.72
C ASP A 7 8.45 -13.45 8.71
N GLU A 8 8.72 -13.71 7.43
CA GLU A 8 8.66 -12.69 6.36
C GLU A 8 7.24 -12.21 6.07
N LEU A 9 6.24 -13.09 6.14
CA LEU A 9 4.82 -12.72 6.00
C LEU A 9 4.36 -11.85 7.18
N ASN A 10 4.71 -12.22 8.40
CA ASN A 10 4.41 -11.44 9.60
C ASN A 10 5.10 -10.06 9.57
N GLU A 11 6.31 -9.97 9.01
CA GLU A 11 7.01 -8.69 8.85
C GLU A 11 6.37 -7.80 7.77
N LEU A 12 5.94 -8.35 6.64
CA LEU A 12 5.28 -7.60 5.56
C LEU A 12 3.89 -7.11 5.96
N GLU A 13 3.08 -7.98 6.58
CA GLU A 13 1.78 -7.61 7.13
C GLU A 13 1.91 -6.57 8.26
N SER A 14 2.91 -6.72 9.13
CA SER A 14 3.22 -5.75 10.18
C SER A 14 3.65 -4.39 9.62
N ARG A 15 4.33 -4.36 8.47
CA ARG A 15 4.81 -3.11 7.84
C ARG A 15 3.71 -2.31 7.13
N GLN A 16 2.61 -2.96 6.75
CA GLN A 16 1.44 -2.34 6.11
C GLN A 16 0.25 -2.21 7.07
N ASP A 17 0.46 -2.44 8.36
CA ASP A 17 -0.59 -2.29 9.36
C ASP A 17 -1.10 -0.83 9.38
N PRO A 18 -2.39 -0.59 9.14
CA PRO A 18 -2.95 0.77 9.11
C PRO A 18 -2.76 1.54 10.43
N ARG A 19 -2.58 0.81 11.54
CA ARG A 19 -2.32 1.41 12.85
C ARG A 19 -0.90 1.96 12.92
N LEU A 20 0.07 1.18 12.39
CA LEU A 20 1.46 1.63 12.29
C LEU A 20 1.58 2.84 11.36
N LEU A 21 0.91 2.81 10.19
CA LEU A 21 0.93 3.92 9.24
C LEU A 21 0.39 5.21 9.89
N ARG A 22 -0.72 5.12 10.63
CA ARG A 22 -1.25 6.26 11.41
C ARG A 22 -0.28 6.75 12.49
N ALA A 23 0.37 5.82 13.19
CA ALA A 23 1.36 6.19 14.21
C ALA A 23 2.58 6.90 13.59
N LEU A 24 3.03 6.45 12.41
CA LEU A 24 4.13 7.09 11.67
C LEU A 24 3.72 8.49 11.18
N ASP A 25 2.52 8.66 10.66
CA ASP A 25 2.00 9.95 10.20
C ASP A 25 1.98 10.99 11.33
N VAL A 26 1.53 10.61 12.51
CA VAL A 26 1.49 11.50 13.70
C VAL A 26 2.89 11.99 14.12
N VAL A 27 3.92 11.15 13.95
CA VAL A 27 5.32 11.48 14.32
C VAL A 27 6.20 11.83 13.12
N ALA A 28 5.60 12.02 11.94
CA ALA A 28 6.33 12.32 10.71
C ALA A 28 7.00 13.70 10.75
N PRO A 29 8.12 13.92 10.05
CA PRO A 29 8.71 15.23 9.82
C PRO A 29 7.69 16.24 9.29
N GLY A 30 7.72 17.45 9.87
CA GLY A 30 6.75 18.51 9.56
C GLY A 30 5.55 18.56 10.52
N THR A 31 5.36 17.54 11.39
CA THR A 31 4.34 17.61 12.44
C THR A 31 4.88 18.34 13.69
N PRO A 32 4.03 19.10 14.43
CA PRO A 32 4.44 19.71 15.68
C PRO A 32 4.98 18.69 16.70
N LEU A 33 4.39 17.48 16.73
CA LEU A 33 4.84 16.43 17.64
C LEU A 33 6.28 16.00 17.32
N ARG A 34 6.62 15.85 16.03
CA ARG A 34 7.98 15.50 15.61
C ARG A 34 8.99 16.58 16.02
N GLU A 35 8.67 17.84 15.86
CA GLU A 35 9.54 18.94 16.30
C GLU A 35 9.84 18.87 17.80
N GLY A 36 8.81 18.55 18.60
CA GLY A 36 8.97 18.35 20.03
C GLY A 36 9.83 17.14 20.38
N ILE A 37 9.62 16.01 19.71
CA ILE A 37 10.42 14.78 19.85
C ILE A 37 11.90 15.08 19.51
N ASP A 38 12.14 15.72 18.38
CA ASP A 38 13.51 16.05 17.95
C ASP A 38 14.21 17.00 18.95
N SER A 39 13.47 17.94 19.55
CA SER A 39 13.98 18.81 20.61
C SER A 39 14.40 18.00 21.85
N VAL A 40 13.63 16.99 22.24
CA VAL A 40 13.95 16.10 23.37
C VAL A 40 15.16 15.23 23.04
N VAL A 41 15.25 14.69 21.81
CA VAL A 41 16.38 13.89 21.33
C VAL A 41 17.66 14.72 21.37
N HIS A 42 17.65 15.92 20.79
CA HIS A 42 18.81 16.83 20.75
C HIS A 42 19.31 17.23 22.14
N ALA A 43 18.39 17.38 23.08
CA ALA A 43 18.72 17.72 24.46
C ALA A 43 19.22 16.52 25.30
N ARG A 44 19.12 15.28 24.76
CA ARG A 44 19.48 14.05 25.44
C ARG A 44 18.81 13.86 26.80
N THR A 45 17.54 14.31 26.92
CA THR A 45 16.82 14.20 28.19
C THR A 45 16.01 12.91 28.29
N GLY A 46 15.70 12.28 27.20
CA GLY A 46 14.79 11.12 27.13
C GLY A 46 13.37 11.47 27.59
N ALA A 47 12.36 10.77 27.09
CA ALA A 47 10.97 10.95 27.51
C ALA A 47 10.16 9.68 27.31
N LEU A 48 9.02 9.61 28.00
CA LEU A 48 7.95 8.66 27.74
C LEU A 48 6.68 9.44 27.47
N VAL A 49 6.17 9.37 26.24
CA VAL A 49 4.97 10.08 25.81
C VAL A 49 3.89 9.06 25.48
N VAL A 50 2.68 9.27 25.97
CA VAL A 50 1.51 8.43 25.72
C VAL A 50 0.47 9.28 24.99
N ILE A 51 0.01 8.80 23.86
CA ILE A 51 -1.01 9.46 23.05
C ILE A 51 -2.27 8.61 23.10
N GLY A 52 -3.32 9.15 23.65
CA GLY A 52 -4.61 8.46 23.84
C GLY A 52 -5.55 9.26 24.71
N GLU A 53 -6.81 8.80 24.79
CA GLU A 53 -7.80 9.46 25.64
C GLU A 53 -7.47 9.23 27.12
N PRO A 54 -7.28 10.30 27.90
CA PRO A 54 -6.91 10.19 29.30
C PRO A 54 -7.88 9.33 30.14
N GLU A 55 -9.16 9.34 29.79
CA GLU A 55 -10.21 8.57 30.45
C GLU A 55 -10.00 7.06 30.28
N GLU A 56 -9.47 6.63 29.14
CA GLU A 56 -9.23 5.22 28.84
C GLU A 56 -7.96 4.67 29.46
N ILE A 57 -6.99 5.53 29.78
CA ILE A 57 -5.66 5.12 30.27
C ILE A 57 -5.39 5.53 31.73
N SER A 58 -6.27 6.35 32.33
CA SER A 58 -6.07 6.90 33.69
C SER A 58 -5.98 5.82 34.79
N PHE A 59 -6.51 4.62 34.56
CA PHE A 59 -6.38 3.51 35.49
C PHE A 59 -4.93 3.02 35.70
N LEU A 60 -4.01 3.41 34.78
CA LEU A 60 -2.59 3.15 34.88
C LEU A 60 -1.82 4.23 35.67
N PHE A 61 -2.47 5.36 36.01
CA PHE A 61 -1.77 6.51 36.56
C PHE A 61 -1.55 6.37 38.05
N SER A 62 -0.32 6.65 38.51
CA SER A 62 0.04 6.86 39.90
C SER A 62 0.68 8.25 40.03
N GLY A 63 0.01 9.17 40.72
CA GLY A 63 0.42 10.57 40.78
C GLY A 63 0.26 11.29 39.46
N GLY A 64 1.07 12.34 39.25
CA GLY A 64 1.03 13.18 38.05
C GLY A 64 0.35 14.53 38.28
N ILE A 65 0.54 15.42 37.32
CA ILE A 65 0.02 16.78 37.33
C ILE A 65 -0.92 16.91 36.13
N LYS A 66 -2.20 17.20 36.37
CA LYS A 66 -3.14 17.53 35.31
C LYS A 66 -2.82 18.93 34.81
N LEU A 67 -2.52 19.05 33.52
CA LEU A 67 -2.19 20.33 32.87
C LEU A 67 -3.33 20.82 31.98
N ASP A 68 -3.83 19.98 31.10
CA ASP A 68 -4.91 20.26 30.16
C ASP A 68 -4.68 21.54 29.36
N ILE A 69 -3.53 21.64 28.74
CA ILE A 69 -3.06 22.82 27.99
C ILE A 69 -2.76 22.47 26.52
N ASP A 70 -2.81 23.46 25.64
CA ASP A 70 -2.51 23.27 24.23
C ASP A 70 -1.07 22.81 24.04
N TYR A 71 -0.87 21.86 23.13
CA TYR A 71 0.44 21.34 22.80
C TYR A 71 1.28 22.35 22.05
N THR A 72 2.56 22.47 22.40
CA THR A 72 3.59 23.10 21.60
C THR A 72 4.90 22.29 21.70
N PRO A 73 5.75 22.27 20.65
CA PRO A 73 7.05 21.57 20.70
C PRO A 73 7.92 22.02 21.88
N ALA A 74 7.97 23.33 22.14
CA ALA A 74 8.73 23.90 23.25
C ALA A 74 8.18 23.44 24.61
N LEU A 75 6.88 23.29 24.75
CA LEU A 75 6.24 22.83 25.98
C LEU A 75 6.52 21.36 26.25
N LEU A 76 6.43 20.50 25.20
CA LEU A 76 6.84 19.09 25.33
C LEU A 76 8.28 18.98 25.86
N TYR A 77 9.20 19.75 25.29
CA TYR A 77 10.58 19.77 25.76
C TYR A 77 10.74 20.20 27.22
N GLN A 78 9.96 21.18 27.68
CA GLN A 78 10.02 21.62 29.08
C GLN A 78 9.44 20.56 30.03
N VAL A 79 8.32 19.95 29.67
CA VAL A 79 7.68 18.92 30.46
C VAL A 79 8.50 17.62 30.48
N ALA A 80 9.22 17.31 29.39
CA ALA A 80 10.11 16.15 29.32
C ALA A 80 11.29 16.17 30.30
N LYS A 81 11.60 17.33 30.92
CA LYS A 81 12.60 17.43 32.00
C LYS A 81 12.09 16.89 33.34
N MET A 82 10.77 16.70 33.46
CA MET A 82 10.19 16.06 34.63
C MET A 82 10.32 14.55 34.51
N ASP A 83 10.47 13.87 35.64
CA ASP A 83 10.39 12.41 35.65
C ASP A 83 8.96 11.95 35.35
N GLY A 84 8.81 10.70 34.86
CA GLY A 84 7.50 10.14 34.55
C GLY A 84 7.07 10.30 33.10
N ALA A 85 5.82 9.95 32.82
CA ALA A 85 5.24 10.02 31.49
C ALA A 85 4.48 11.33 31.27
N ILE A 86 4.44 11.72 29.99
CA ILE A 86 3.64 12.83 29.48
C ILE A 86 2.47 12.20 28.72
N VAL A 87 1.26 12.64 28.98
CA VAL A 87 0.05 12.15 28.33
C VAL A 87 -0.52 13.24 27.44
N LEU A 88 -0.65 12.93 26.17
CA LEU A 88 -1.28 13.79 25.16
C LEU A 88 -2.68 13.25 24.83
N SER A 89 -3.55 14.14 24.35
CA SER A 89 -4.83 13.78 23.74
C SER A 89 -4.62 12.82 22.53
N SER A 90 -5.65 12.12 22.11
CA SER A 90 -5.61 11.19 20.97
C SER A 90 -5.20 11.82 19.65
N ASP A 91 -5.49 13.12 19.48
CA ASP A 91 -5.09 13.96 18.33
C ASP A 91 -3.73 14.67 18.51
N ALA A 92 -3.05 14.43 19.65
CA ALA A 92 -1.78 15.05 20.03
C ALA A 92 -1.79 16.59 20.07
N THR A 93 -2.96 17.23 20.18
CA THR A 93 -3.10 18.72 20.20
C THR A 93 -3.04 19.30 21.60
N ARG A 94 -3.17 18.49 22.65
CA ARG A 94 -3.16 18.93 24.06
C ARG A 94 -2.24 18.07 24.91
N ILE A 95 -1.56 18.69 25.89
CA ILE A 95 -0.88 17.97 26.98
C ILE A 95 -1.88 17.87 28.13
N SER A 96 -2.42 16.65 28.31
CA SER A 96 -3.42 16.38 29.35
C SER A 96 -2.79 16.23 30.74
N TRP A 97 -1.68 15.46 30.83
CA TRP A 97 -0.98 15.19 32.07
C TRP A 97 0.53 15.17 31.90
N ALA A 98 1.25 15.46 32.98
CA ALA A 98 2.71 15.35 33.05
C ALA A 98 3.15 14.71 34.37
N ASN A 99 4.40 14.26 34.41
CA ASN A 99 5.00 13.59 35.56
C ASN A 99 4.15 12.41 36.10
N VAL A 100 3.53 11.65 35.20
CA VAL A 100 2.70 10.50 35.55
C VAL A 100 3.59 9.26 35.69
N GLN A 101 3.50 8.58 36.85
CA GLN A 101 4.06 7.23 36.95
C GLN A 101 3.05 6.24 36.40
N LEU A 102 3.40 5.57 35.31
CA LEU A 102 2.56 4.53 34.71
C LEU A 102 2.79 3.20 35.43
N MET A 103 1.70 2.56 35.83
CA MET A 103 1.68 1.29 36.56
C MET A 103 0.96 0.21 35.74
N PRO A 104 1.53 -0.25 34.60
CA PRO A 104 0.94 -1.35 33.86
C PRO A 104 1.07 -2.69 34.65
N ASP A 105 0.21 -3.64 34.32
CA ASP A 105 0.21 -4.96 34.93
C ASP A 105 1.61 -5.63 34.83
N PRO A 106 2.27 -5.92 35.94
CA PRO A 106 3.61 -6.53 35.95
C PRO A 106 3.64 -7.95 35.36
N THR A 107 2.50 -8.64 35.30
CA THR A 107 2.40 -9.98 34.68
C THR A 107 2.50 -9.99 33.17
N ILE A 108 2.28 -8.85 32.52
CA ILE A 108 2.46 -8.72 31.06
C ILE A 108 3.93 -8.92 30.72
N VAL A 109 4.20 -9.96 29.91
CA VAL A 109 5.58 -10.30 29.51
C VAL A 109 6.11 -9.20 28.56
N SER A 110 7.32 -8.72 28.87
CA SER A 110 8.06 -7.77 28.05
C SER A 110 9.50 -8.23 27.91
N MET A 111 10.01 -8.22 26.67
CA MET A 111 11.40 -8.55 26.35
C MET A 111 12.33 -7.33 26.48
N GLU A 112 11.79 -6.15 26.80
CA GLU A 112 12.55 -4.91 26.90
C GLU A 112 13.41 -4.86 28.18
N THR A 113 14.64 -4.35 28.04
CA THR A 113 15.60 -4.31 29.16
C THR A 113 15.56 -3.00 29.95
N GLY A 114 15.20 -1.87 29.31
CA GLY A 114 15.11 -0.56 29.96
C GLY A 114 13.75 -0.35 30.67
N THR A 115 13.75 0.38 31.78
CA THR A 115 12.50 0.66 32.52
C THR A 115 11.45 1.39 31.70
N ARG A 116 11.81 2.49 30.98
CA ARG A 116 10.91 3.23 30.09
C ARG A 116 10.37 2.35 28.97
N HIS A 117 11.24 1.61 28.28
CA HIS A 117 10.86 0.73 27.17
C HIS A 117 9.96 -0.41 27.63
N ARG A 118 10.24 -1.00 28.81
CA ARG A 118 9.40 -2.05 29.41
C ARG A 118 8.03 -1.51 29.80
N THR A 119 7.97 -0.31 30.38
CA THR A 119 6.70 0.35 30.67
C THR A 119 5.93 0.64 29.38
N ALA A 120 6.58 1.19 28.37
CA ALA A 120 5.98 1.47 27.08
C ALA A 120 5.39 0.22 26.41
N ASP A 121 6.14 -0.87 26.36
CA ASP A 121 5.69 -2.15 25.80
C ASP A 121 4.47 -2.71 26.57
N ARG A 122 4.49 -2.69 27.90
CA ARG A 122 3.38 -3.17 28.71
C ARG A 122 2.13 -2.31 28.59
N VAL A 123 2.27 -0.97 28.56
CA VAL A 123 1.15 -0.05 28.37
C VAL A 123 0.52 -0.26 26.99
N SER A 124 1.33 -0.40 25.94
CA SER A 124 0.82 -0.64 24.59
C SER A 124 0.10 -1.99 24.43
N LYS A 125 0.44 -3.00 25.24
CA LYS A 125 -0.25 -4.29 25.28
C LYS A 125 -1.55 -4.27 26.09
N GLN A 126 -1.71 -3.29 26.96
CA GLN A 126 -2.84 -3.16 27.87
C GLN A 126 -3.87 -2.13 27.40
N THR A 127 -3.48 -1.26 26.48
CA THR A 127 -4.31 -0.17 25.95
C THR A 127 -4.15 -0.05 24.45
N SER A 128 -5.03 0.72 23.81
CA SER A 128 -4.93 1.13 22.40
C SER A 128 -4.05 2.38 22.19
N ALA A 129 -3.45 2.93 23.26
CA ALA A 129 -2.66 4.16 23.18
C ALA A 129 -1.34 3.93 22.42
N LEU A 130 -0.94 4.93 21.63
CA LEU A 130 0.40 5.00 21.06
C LEU A 130 1.38 5.47 22.14
N VAL A 131 2.39 4.67 22.43
CA VAL A 131 3.42 5.01 23.43
C VAL A 131 4.76 5.25 22.73
N ILE A 132 5.32 6.43 22.95
CA ILE A 132 6.60 6.86 22.38
C ILE A 132 7.64 6.87 23.48
N SER A 133 8.70 6.08 23.33
CA SER A 133 9.84 6.07 24.24
C SER A 133 11.07 6.69 23.54
N ILE A 134 11.58 7.78 24.09
CA ILE A 134 12.77 8.46 23.63
C ILE A 134 13.93 8.08 24.55
N SER A 135 14.97 7.49 23.97
CA SER A 135 16.15 7.04 24.71
C SER A 135 17.08 8.22 24.99
N GLU A 136 17.47 8.38 26.26
CA GLU A 136 18.43 9.40 26.70
C GLU A 136 19.85 9.17 26.17
N ARG A 137 20.24 7.90 25.97
CA ARG A 137 21.64 7.52 25.69
C ARG A 137 21.91 7.15 24.24
N ARG A 138 20.86 6.79 23.49
CA ARG A 138 21.03 6.16 22.16
C ARG A 138 20.46 7.00 21.01
N ASP A 139 19.87 8.14 21.31
CA ASP A 139 19.17 9.00 20.33
C ASP A 139 18.12 8.21 19.50
N VAL A 140 17.52 7.18 20.13
CA VAL A 140 16.55 6.28 19.49
C VAL A 140 15.16 6.61 19.99
N VAL A 141 14.24 6.77 19.06
CA VAL A 141 12.79 6.91 19.30
C VAL A 141 12.12 5.59 18.95
N SER A 142 11.39 5.02 19.90
CA SER A 142 10.64 3.77 19.71
C SER A 142 9.16 4.02 19.92
N LEU A 143 8.36 3.58 18.96
CA LEU A 143 6.90 3.57 19.02
C LEU A 143 6.43 2.19 19.50
N TYR A 144 5.45 2.17 20.40
CA TYR A 144 4.80 0.96 20.87
C TYR A 144 3.29 1.11 20.72
N LEU A 145 2.67 0.17 20.02
CA LEU A 145 1.25 0.17 19.73
C LEU A 145 0.70 -1.26 19.73
N GLU A 146 -0.22 -1.57 20.64
CA GLU A 146 -0.85 -2.90 20.75
C GLU A 146 0.16 -4.08 20.78
N GLY A 147 1.29 -3.88 21.46
CA GLY A 147 2.37 -4.87 21.56
C GLY A 147 3.35 -4.90 20.38
N MET A 148 3.08 -4.12 19.32
CA MET A 148 4.01 -3.90 18.22
C MET A 148 5.04 -2.85 18.61
N LYS A 149 6.29 -3.07 18.23
CA LYS A 149 7.39 -2.09 18.40
C LYS A 149 7.92 -1.67 17.07
N TYR A 150 8.03 -0.36 16.86
CA TYR A 150 8.70 0.23 15.71
C TYR A 150 9.78 1.22 16.17
N ILE A 151 10.96 1.15 15.57
CA ILE A 151 12.07 2.08 15.87
C ILE A 151 12.13 3.07 14.70
N LEU A 152 11.90 4.35 15.00
CA LEU A 152 12.03 5.41 14.01
C LEU A 152 13.46 5.48 13.52
N GLN A 153 13.62 5.53 12.21
CA GLN A 153 14.92 5.67 11.57
C GLN A 153 15.22 7.16 11.34
N ASP A 154 16.49 7.47 11.15
CA ASP A 154 16.91 8.81 10.76
C ASP A 154 16.45 9.13 9.32
N ILE A 155 16.11 10.38 9.05
CA ILE A 155 15.57 10.85 7.77
C ILE A 155 16.47 10.44 6.58
N PRO A 156 17.80 10.63 6.61
CA PRO A 156 18.67 10.20 5.52
C PRO A 156 18.59 8.71 5.20
N THR A 157 18.46 7.86 6.22
CA THR A 157 18.31 6.40 6.03
C THR A 157 16.98 6.06 5.38
N VAL A 158 15.86 6.64 5.84
CA VAL A 158 14.54 6.41 5.24
C VAL A 158 14.49 6.94 3.80
N LEU A 159 15.04 8.13 3.55
CA LEU A 159 15.15 8.75 2.23
C LEU A 159 15.93 7.86 1.25
N SER A 160 17.05 7.29 1.71
CA SER A 160 17.86 6.35 0.90
C SER A 160 17.05 5.09 0.53
N LYS A 161 16.29 4.52 1.48
CA LYS A 161 15.43 3.36 1.23
C LYS A 161 14.28 3.69 0.28
N ALA A 162 13.65 4.84 0.45
CA ALA A 162 12.57 5.29 -0.43
C ALA A 162 13.04 5.46 -1.87
N ASN A 163 14.21 6.10 -2.09
CA ASN A 163 14.83 6.25 -3.41
C ASN A 163 15.21 4.88 -4.02
N GLN A 164 15.73 3.96 -3.22
CA GLN A 164 16.05 2.61 -3.69
C GLN A 164 14.78 1.82 -4.07
N GLY A 165 13.71 1.95 -3.28
CA GLY A 165 12.40 1.38 -3.58
C GLY A 165 11.83 1.94 -4.88
N LEU A 166 11.86 3.26 -5.06
CA LEU A 166 11.41 3.93 -6.28
C LEU A 166 12.19 3.46 -7.51
N ALA A 167 13.51 3.40 -7.46
CA ALA A 167 14.33 2.90 -8.57
C ALA A 167 14.05 1.42 -8.90
N THR A 168 13.66 0.61 -7.92
CA THR A 168 13.23 -0.77 -8.13
C THR A 168 11.84 -0.83 -8.76
N LEU A 169 10.93 0.02 -8.31
CA LEU A 169 9.57 0.16 -8.85
C LEU A 169 9.62 0.56 -10.34
N GLU A 170 10.46 1.54 -10.71
CA GLU A 170 10.65 1.94 -12.11
C GLU A 170 11.09 0.77 -13.01
N LYS A 171 12.00 -0.08 -12.53
CA LYS A 171 12.41 -1.30 -13.26
C LYS A 171 11.24 -2.30 -13.40
N TYR A 172 10.45 -2.47 -12.34
CA TYR A 172 9.28 -3.34 -12.39
C TYR A 172 8.21 -2.77 -13.33
N ARG A 173 8.02 -1.44 -13.33
CA ARG A 173 7.11 -0.76 -14.23
C ARG A 173 7.53 -0.94 -15.70
N ALA A 174 8.77 -0.68 -16.04
CA ALA A 174 9.28 -0.88 -17.39
C ALA A 174 9.08 -2.33 -17.87
N ARG A 175 9.27 -3.31 -16.97
CA ARG A 175 9.01 -4.72 -17.31
C ARG A 175 7.53 -5.03 -17.44
N LEU A 176 6.67 -4.43 -16.62
CA LEU A 176 5.22 -4.53 -16.75
C LEU A 176 4.75 -3.97 -18.10
N ASP A 177 5.24 -2.80 -18.47
CA ASP A 177 4.87 -2.16 -19.75
C ASP A 177 5.27 -3.04 -20.94
N GLN A 178 6.45 -3.64 -20.90
CA GLN A 178 6.93 -4.56 -21.94
C GLN A 178 6.03 -5.81 -22.08
N VAL A 179 5.69 -6.47 -20.97
CA VAL A 179 4.83 -7.68 -21.03
C VAL A 179 3.39 -7.33 -21.36
N SER A 180 2.90 -6.16 -20.91
CA SER A 180 1.56 -5.62 -21.23
C SER A 180 1.42 -5.31 -22.73
N ALA A 181 2.42 -4.72 -23.35
CA ALA A 181 2.44 -4.49 -24.78
C ALA A 181 2.39 -5.81 -25.55
N GLY A 182 3.20 -6.81 -25.15
CA GLY A 182 3.15 -8.15 -25.74
C GLY A 182 1.80 -8.84 -25.62
N LEU A 183 1.12 -8.68 -24.48
CA LEU A 183 -0.23 -9.20 -24.29
C LEU A 183 -1.23 -8.48 -25.20
N THR A 184 -1.18 -7.13 -25.27
CA THR A 184 -2.06 -6.32 -26.11
C THR A 184 -1.98 -6.76 -27.57
N ALA A 185 -0.77 -7.00 -28.07
CA ALA A 185 -0.52 -7.52 -29.40
C ALA A 185 -1.29 -8.82 -29.67
N ARG A 186 -1.13 -9.78 -28.78
CA ARG A 186 -1.79 -11.09 -28.91
C ARG A 186 -3.30 -11.03 -28.74
N GLU A 187 -3.80 -10.09 -27.95
CA GLU A 187 -5.24 -9.82 -27.81
C GLU A 187 -5.87 -9.38 -29.14
N PHE A 188 -5.19 -8.52 -29.90
CA PHE A 188 -5.65 -8.10 -31.23
C PHE A 188 -5.46 -9.20 -32.31
N GLU A 189 -4.50 -10.09 -32.16
CA GLU A 189 -4.22 -11.19 -33.07
C GLU A 189 -5.04 -12.46 -32.75
N GLY A 190 -5.66 -12.55 -31.56
CA GLY A 190 -6.41 -13.72 -31.12
C GLY A 190 -5.55 -14.91 -30.68
N GLY A 191 -4.29 -14.66 -30.32
CA GLY A 191 -3.30 -15.70 -29.98
C GLY A 191 -2.85 -15.70 -28.52
N VAL A 192 -3.69 -15.28 -27.56
CA VAL A 192 -3.35 -15.22 -26.13
C VAL A 192 -3.35 -16.59 -25.53
N VAL A 193 -2.28 -16.90 -24.77
CA VAL A 193 -2.23 -18.08 -23.88
C VAL A 193 -2.21 -17.63 -22.42
N LEU A 194 -2.67 -18.51 -21.53
CA LEU A 194 -2.78 -18.19 -20.09
C LEU A 194 -1.46 -17.69 -19.48
N HIS A 195 -0.32 -18.24 -19.93
CA HIS A 195 1.00 -17.78 -19.50
C HIS A 195 1.22 -16.28 -19.68
N ASP A 196 0.75 -15.71 -20.80
CA ASP A 196 0.92 -14.27 -21.09
C ASP A 196 0.15 -13.41 -20.10
N VAL A 197 -1.06 -13.81 -19.77
CA VAL A 197 -1.93 -13.18 -18.79
C VAL A 197 -1.29 -13.19 -17.40
N LEU A 198 -0.80 -14.37 -16.99
CA LEU A 198 -0.18 -14.56 -15.69
C LEU A 198 1.12 -13.77 -15.55
N ALA A 199 1.89 -13.62 -16.63
CA ALA A 199 3.09 -12.80 -16.65
C ALA A 199 2.77 -11.31 -16.39
N VAL A 200 1.71 -10.78 -17.00
CA VAL A 200 1.26 -9.41 -16.76
C VAL A 200 0.71 -9.26 -15.34
N LEU A 201 -0.12 -10.19 -14.88
CA LEU A 201 -0.71 -10.16 -13.53
C LEU A 201 0.38 -10.17 -12.45
N GLN A 202 1.39 -11.04 -12.60
CA GLN A 202 2.53 -11.12 -11.69
C GLN A 202 3.29 -9.79 -11.63
N ARG A 203 3.58 -9.19 -12.78
CA ARG A 203 4.34 -7.93 -12.84
C ARG A 203 3.54 -6.77 -12.28
N ALA A 204 2.24 -6.70 -12.54
CA ALA A 204 1.36 -5.69 -11.96
C ALA A 204 1.32 -5.79 -10.42
N GLU A 205 1.26 -7.01 -9.88
CA GLU A 205 1.29 -7.23 -8.44
C GLU A 205 2.65 -6.82 -7.82
N LEU A 206 3.78 -7.12 -8.47
CA LEU A 206 5.10 -6.69 -8.01
C LEU A 206 5.22 -5.16 -7.96
N VAL A 207 4.69 -4.46 -8.97
CA VAL A 207 4.62 -2.98 -8.96
C VAL A 207 3.76 -2.49 -7.80
N THR A 208 2.58 -3.07 -7.60
CA THR A 208 1.66 -2.67 -6.51
C THR A 208 2.29 -2.86 -5.13
N ARG A 209 2.98 -3.97 -4.89
CA ARG A 209 3.66 -4.23 -3.60
C ARG A 209 4.82 -3.29 -3.36
N MET A 210 5.62 -3.03 -4.39
CA MET A 210 6.73 -2.09 -4.27
C MET A 210 6.23 -0.66 -4.03
N ALA A 211 5.12 -0.27 -4.69
CA ALA A 211 4.47 1.01 -4.47
C ALA A 211 4.04 1.18 -3.01
N ALA A 212 3.36 0.17 -2.44
CA ALA A 212 2.94 0.19 -1.04
C ALA A 212 4.13 0.25 -0.05
N GLU A 213 5.28 -0.34 -0.40
CA GLU A 213 6.50 -0.21 0.41
C GLU A 213 7.07 1.20 0.36
N VAL A 214 7.13 1.82 -0.83
CA VAL A 214 7.59 3.21 -0.99
C VAL A 214 6.63 4.19 -0.31
N GLU A 215 5.32 3.99 -0.43
CA GLU A 215 4.28 4.79 0.22
C GLU A 215 4.47 4.84 1.74
N ARG A 216 4.80 3.71 2.36
CA ARG A 216 5.12 3.67 3.79
C ARG A 216 6.33 4.54 4.14
N TYR A 217 7.40 4.52 3.31
CA TYR A 217 8.54 5.42 3.53
C TYR A 217 8.17 6.89 3.35
N ILE A 218 7.26 7.22 2.41
CA ILE A 218 6.75 8.58 2.22
C ILE A 218 6.02 9.06 3.48
N ILE A 219 5.15 8.22 4.07
CA ILE A 219 4.46 8.53 5.32
C ILE A 219 5.48 8.79 6.45
N GLU A 220 6.50 7.94 6.60
CA GLU A 220 7.55 8.12 7.61
C GLU A 220 8.41 9.37 7.38
N LEU A 221 8.57 9.79 6.12
CA LEU A 221 9.29 11.01 5.74
C LEU A 221 8.46 12.29 5.88
N GLY A 222 7.13 12.19 5.90
CA GLY A 222 6.25 13.35 5.96
C GLY A 222 6.61 14.40 4.90
N THR A 223 6.83 15.66 5.30
CA THR A 223 7.17 16.76 4.39
C THR A 223 8.42 16.53 3.55
N GLU A 224 9.37 15.74 4.05
CA GLU A 224 10.62 15.41 3.33
C GLU A 224 10.38 14.39 2.19
N GLY A 225 9.25 13.66 2.21
CA GLY A 225 8.87 12.65 1.22
C GLY A 225 8.22 13.20 -0.05
N ARG A 226 7.84 14.48 -0.11
CA ARG A 226 7.00 15.07 -1.17
C ARG A 226 7.47 14.82 -2.60
N LEU A 227 8.78 14.86 -2.87
CA LEU A 227 9.30 14.61 -4.22
C LEU A 227 9.16 13.14 -4.63
N ILE A 228 9.38 12.24 -3.69
CA ILE A 228 9.23 10.80 -3.91
C ILE A 228 7.77 10.45 -4.13
N GLU A 229 6.85 11.09 -3.39
CA GLU A 229 5.40 10.94 -3.56
C GLU A 229 4.97 11.28 -4.99
N THR A 230 5.36 12.44 -5.52
CA THR A 230 5.07 12.83 -6.91
C THR A 230 5.59 11.80 -7.93
N GLN A 231 6.81 11.28 -7.73
CA GLN A 231 7.40 10.28 -8.63
C GLN A 231 6.67 8.93 -8.50
N LEU A 232 6.26 8.55 -7.28
CA LEU A 232 5.48 7.34 -7.04
C LEU A 232 4.13 7.41 -7.75
N GLU A 233 3.39 8.52 -7.57
CA GLU A 233 2.09 8.74 -8.22
C GLU A 233 2.19 8.57 -9.73
N GLU A 234 3.20 9.16 -10.38
CA GLU A 234 3.42 9.02 -11.82
C GLU A 234 3.75 7.57 -12.21
N ALA A 235 4.60 6.89 -11.44
CA ALA A 235 5.04 5.53 -11.74
C ALA A 235 3.93 4.48 -11.63
N VAL A 236 2.88 4.72 -10.82
CA VAL A 236 1.79 3.76 -10.61
C VAL A 236 0.52 4.05 -11.42
N VAL A 237 0.51 5.13 -12.22
CA VAL A 237 -0.64 5.49 -13.04
C VAL A 237 -1.14 4.29 -13.85
N GLY A 238 -2.43 4.00 -13.72
CA GLY A 238 -3.12 2.94 -14.47
C GLY A 238 -2.88 1.50 -13.99
N VAL A 239 -1.88 1.24 -13.15
CA VAL A 239 -1.52 -0.14 -12.73
C VAL A 239 -2.68 -0.85 -12.04
N THR A 240 -3.33 -0.20 -11.08
CA THR A 240 -4.45 -0.78 -10.32
C THR A 240 -5.66 -1.05 -11.21
N THR A 241 -5.98 -0.10 -12.11
CA THR A 241 -7.10 -0.21 -13.04
C THR A 241 -6.85 -1.33 -14.05
N ASP A 242 -5.66 -1.38 -14.64
CA ASP A 242 -5.27 -2.41 -15.62
C ASP A 242 -5.24 -3.81 -14.98
N ARG A 243 -4.77 -3.92 -13.72
CA ARG A 243 -4.77 -5.17 -12.98
C ARG A 243 -6.20 -5.70 -12.73
N ALA A 244 -7.11 -4.84 -12.34
CA ALA A 244 -8.51 -5.21 -12.15
C ALA A 244 -9.18 -5.60 -13.48
N ALA A 245 -8.93 -4.84 -14.56
CA ALA A 245 -9.43 -5.16 -15.89
C ALA A 245 -8.88 -6.49 -16.41
N LEU A 246 -7.60 -6.79 -16.15
CA LEU A 246 -6.98 -8.06 -16.52
C LEU A 246 -7.65 -9.26 -15.81
N VAL A 247 -7.94 -9.15 -14.50
CA VAL A 247 -8.66 -10.19 -13.77
C VAL A 247 -10.07 -10.34 -14.34
N ARG A 248 -10.79 -9.25 -14.64
CA ARG A 248 -12.13 -9.30 -15.26
C ARG A 248 -12.10 -9.95 -16.65
N ASP A 249 -11.07 -9.69 -17.44
CA ASP A 249 -10.94 -10.27 -18.79
C ASP A 249 -10.72 -11.77 -18.78
N TYR A 250 -9.97 -12.30 -17.82
CA TYR A 250 -9.45 -13.65 -17.91
C TYR A 250 -9.85 -14.58 -16.75
N ALA A 251 -10.38 -14.10 -15.64
CA ALA A 251 -10.91 -15.00 -14.60
C ALA A 251 -12.09 -15.83 -15.14
N THR A 252 -12.22 -17.06 -14.68
CA THR A 252 -13.33 -17.94 -15.07
C THR A 252 -14.69 -17.39 -14.65
N ASP A 253 -14.74 -16.60 -13.58
CA ASP A 253 -15.90 -15.83 -13.11
C ASP A 253 -15.51 -14.35 -13.04
N ASP A 254 -16.14 -13.48 -13.83
CA ASP A 254 -15.90 -12.05 -13.96
C ASP A 254 -16.84 -11.18 -13.10
N SER A 255 -17.64 -11.82 -12.21
CA SER A 255 -18.46 -11.07 -11.26
C SER A 255 -17.59 -10.13 -10.39
N GLU A 256 -18.09 -8.93 -10.10
CA GLU A 256 -17.35 -7.96 -9.26
C GLU A 256 -16.88 -8.57 -7.94
N ARG A 257 -17.76 -9.38 -7.31
CA ARG A 257 -17.42 -10.07 -6.07
C ARG A 257 -16.22 -11.01 -6.21
N ASN A 258 -16.13 -11.75 -7.31
CA ASN A 258 -15.01 -12.67 -7.56
C ASN A 258 -13.76 -11.90 -7.92
N VAL A 259 -13.85 -10.82 -8.69
CA VAL A 259 -12.73 -9.94 -9.03
C VAL A 259 -12.10 -9.35 -7.77
N ASP A 260 -12.91 -8.77 -6.87
CA ASP A 260 -12.45 -8.22 -5.61
C ASP A 260 -11.81 -9.29 -4.70
N ALA A 261 -12.43 -10.47 -4.62
CA ALA A 261 -11.89 -11.59 -3.86
C ALA A 261 -10.54 -12.07 -4.43
N THR A 262 -10.42 -12.15 -5.77
CA THR A 262 -9.17 -12.53 -6.46
C THR A 262 -8.07 -11.51 -6.22
N LEU A 263 -8.37 -10.21 -6.34
CA LEU A 263 -7.41 -9.14 -6.08
C LEU A 263 -6.95 -9.12 -4.61
N ALA A 264 -7.88 -9.35 -3.68
CA ALA A 264 -7.55 -9.46 -2.26
C ALA A 264 -6.70 -10.70 -1.94
N ALA A 265 -6.98 -11.83 -2.57
CA ALA A 265 -6.19 -13.05 -2.43
C ALA A 265 -4.78 -12.88 -3.03
N LEU A 266 -4.68 -12.22 -4.20
CA LEU A 266 -3.41 -11.90 -4.84
C LEU A 266 -2.54 -11.00 -3.96
N ALA A 267 -3.12 -9.97 -3.33
CA ALA A 267 -2.39 -9.07 -2.43
C ALA A 267 -1.82 -9.80 -1.19
N ARG A 268 -2.50 -10.86 -0.72
CA ARG A 268 -2.08 -11.67 0.45
C ARG A 268 -1.15 -12.83 0.08
N LEU A 269 -0.93 -13.08 -1.21
CA LEU A 269 -0.11 -14.21 -1.63
C LEU A 269 1.35 -14.04 -1.18
N PRO A 270 1.99 -15.05 -0.56
CA PRO A 270 3.40 -14.99 -0.21
C PRO A 270 4.29 -14.70 -1.42
N GLN A 271 5.41 -14.01 -1.20
CA GLN A 271 6.34 -13.66 -2.28
C GLN A 271 6.82 -14.88 -3.10
N PRO A 272 7.18 -16.03 -2.50
CA PRO A 272 7.54 -17.22 -3.27
C PRO A 272 6.39 -17.73 -4.16
N ASP A 273 5.16 -17.73 -3.64
CA ASP A 273 3.98 -18.21 -4.35
C ASP A 273 3.59 -17.28 -5.52
N LEU A 274 3.87 -15.97 -5.39
CA LEU A 274 3.68 -15.00 -6.47
C LEU A 274 4.57 -15.30 -7.68
N LEU A 275 5.70 -15.98 -7.49
CA LEU A 275 6.61 -16.38 -8.56
C LEU A 275 6.17 -17.68 -9.26
N GLU A 276 5.21 -18.41 -8.68
CA GLU A 276 4.66 -19.65 -9.24
C GLU A 276 3.40 -19.37 -10.08
N PHE A 277 3.50 -19.44 -11.40
CA PHE A 277 2.34 -19.21 -12.29
C PHE A 277 1.16 -20.15 -12.01
N GLY A 278 1.40 -21.37 -11.55
CA GLY A 278 0.34 -22.29 -11.15
C GLY A 278 -0.54 -21.74 -10.02
N ARG A 279 0.03 -21.00 -9.06
CA ARG A 279 -0.73 -20.33 -8.01
C ARG A 279 -1.58 -19.20 -8.55
N LEU A 280 -1.03 -18.40 -9.45
CA LEU A 280 -1.76 -17.32 -10.09
C LEU A 280 -2.90 -17.85 -10.98
N ALA A 281 -2.67 -18.98 -11.68
CA ALA A 281 -3.71 -19.66 -12.46
C ALA A 281 -4.89 -20.09 -11.56
N GLU A 282 -4.61 -20.70 -10.41
CA GLU A 282 -5.64 -21.07 -9.41
C GLU A 282 -6.49 -19.86 -8.97
N LEU A 283 -5.87 -18.70 -8.74
CA LEU A 283 -6.59 -17.48 -8.36
C LEU A 283 -7.56 -16.99 -9.45
N LEU A 284 -7.21 -17.21 -10.73
CA LEU A 284 -8.09 -16.91 -11.85
C LEU A 284 -9.12 -18.02 -12.13
N GLY A 285 -9.12 -19.12 -11.37
CA GLY A 285 -10.04 -20.25 -11.51
C GLY A 285 -9.58 -21.34 -12.48
N TYR A 286 -8.31 -21.34 -12.93
CA TYR A 286 -7.74 -22.37 -13.80
C TYR A 286 -7.05 -23.49 -13.02
N ASP A 287 -6.83 -24.64 -13.66
CA ASP A 287 -6.07 -25.76 -13.09
C ASP A 287 -4.58 -25.36 -12.93
N ARG A 288 -3.99 -25.77 -11.81
CA ARG A 288 -2.57 -25.51 -11.47
C ARG A 288 -1.56 -26.27 -12.38
N LYS A 289 -2.00 -27.23 -13.18
CA LYS A 289 -1.11 -28.09 -13.97
C LYS A 289 -0.31 -27.29 -15.00
N VAL A 290 0.96 -27.69 -15.21
CA VAL A 290 1.89 -27.04 -16.14
C VAL A 290 1.32 -26.93 -17.56
N ASN A 291 0.55 -27.91 -18.00
CA ASN A 291 -0.11 -27.89 -19.31
C ASN A 291 -1.23 -26.86 -19.44
N ALA A 292 -1.71 -26.28 -18.32
CA ALA A 292 -2.70 -25.20 -18.35
C ALA A 292 -2.07 -23.86 -18.76
N LEU A 293 -0.76 -23.69 -18.66
CA LEU A 293 -0.10 -22.42 -19.02
C LEU A 293 -0.16 -22.15 -20.52
N ASP A 294 -0.16 -23.17 -21.36
CA ASP A 294 -0.29 -23.07 -22.82
C ASP A 294 -1.77 -23.05 -23.28
N LEU A 295 -2.72 -23.01 -22.33
CA LEU A 295 -4.14 -22.97 -22.62
C LEU A 295 -4.47 -21.69 -23.40
N PRO A 296 -5.05 -21.77 -24.60
CA PRO A 296 -5.57 -20.60 -25.29
C PRO A 296 -6.70 -19.96 -24.49
N VAL A 297 -6.64 -18.65 -24.28
CA VAL A 297 -7.67 -17.88 -23.57
C VAL A 297 -8.06 -16.65 -24.40
N SER A 298 -9.31 -16.25 -24.27
CA SER A 298 -9.83 -15.09 -25.01
C SER A 298 -10.20 -13.99 -24.03
N PRO A 299 -9.74 -12.73 -24.24
CA PRO A 299 -10.12 -11.60 -23.41
C PRO A 299 -11.60 -11.24 -23.64
N ARG A 300 -12.30 -10.86 -22.58
CA ARG A 300 -13.65 -10.29 -22.71
C ARG A 300 -13.64 -8.90 -23.33
N GLY A 301 -12.58 -8.10 -23.06
CA GLY A 301 -12.37 -6.78 -23.67
C GLY A 301 -12.32 -5.63 -22.67
N TYR A 302 -12.47 -5.86 -21.37
CA TYR A 302 -12.46 -4.80 -20.34
C TYR A 302 -11.18 -3.96 -20.38
N ARG A 303 -10.01 -4.60 -20.58
CA ARG A 303 -8.71 -3.94 -20.61
C ARG A 303 -8.54 -3.06 -21.85
N ILE A 304 -8.95 -3.54 -23.01
CA ILE A 304 -8.80 -2.80 -24.29
C ILE A 304 -9.84 -1.69 -24.41
N VAL A 305 -11.11 -2.00 -24.17
CA VAL A 305 -12.20 -0.99 -24.26
C VAL A 305 -12.03 0.09 -23.20
N GLY A 306 -11.58 -0.28 -21.99
CA GLY A 306 -11.32 0.67 -20.91
C GLY A 306 -10.18 1.66 -21.17
N ARG A 307 -9.30 1.39 -22.15
CA ARG A 307 -8.22 2.30 -22.59
C ARG A 307 -8.64 3.30 -23.66
N ILE A 308 -9.86 3.18 -24.20
CA ILE A 308 -10.36 4.14 -25.20
C ILE A 308 -10.63 5.47 -24.48
N PRO A 309 -9.97 6.57 -24.89
CA PRO A 309 -10.15 7.86 -24.23
C PRO A 309 -11.62 8.33 -24.29
N ARG A 310 -12.08 8.98 -23.22
CA ARG A 310 -13.42 9.58 -23.10
C ARG A 310 -14.60 8.59 -23.07
N ILE A 311 -14.37 7.30 -23.06
CA ILE A 311 -15.43 6.31 -22.85
C ILE A 311 -15.61 6.11 -21.33
N PRO A 312 -16.82 6.41 -20.79
CA PRO A 312 -17.11 6.15 -19.38
C PRO A 312 -17.01 4.65 -19.07
N ARG A 313 -16.51 4.30 -17.88
CA ARG A 313 -16.37 2.91 -17.43
C ARG A 313 -17.66 2.11 -17.62
N LEU A 314 -18.81 2.69 -17.26
CA LEU A 314 -20.11 2.02 -17.40
C LEU A 314 -20.44 1.67 -18.85
N VAL A 315 -20.08 2.53 -19.80
CA VAL A 315 -20.29 2.28 -21.23
C VAL A 315 -19.35 1.16 -21.70
N ALA A 316 -18.09 1.17 -21.29
CA ALA A 316 -17.14 0.09 -21.58
C ALA A 316 -17.67 -1.27 -21.06
N GLU A 317 -18.20 -1.30 -19.83
CA GLU A 317 -18.79 -2.50 -19.24
C GLU A 317 -20.01 -3.00 -20.03
N ARG A 318 -20.89 -2.10 -20.49
CA ARG A 318 -22.06 -2.48 -21.32
C ARG A 318 -21.62 -3.07 -22.68
N ILE A 319 -20.58 -2.51 -23.31
CA ILE A 319 -20.03 -3.03 -24.56
C ILE A 319 -19.53 -4.45 -24.36
N VAL A 320 -18.69 -4.66 -23.35
CA VAL A 320 -18.13 -5.99 -23.03
C VAL A 320 -19.23 -6.99 -22.69
N HIS A 321 -20.23 -6.57 -21.93
CA HIS A 321 -21.34 -7.44 -21.54
C HIS A 321 -22.24 -7.82 -22.73
N ARG A 322 -22.40 -6.92 -23.70
CA ARG A 322 -23.21 -7.16 -24.91
C ARG A 322 -22.57 -8.15 -25.87
N PHE A 323 -21.25 -8.08 -26.05
CA PHE A 323 -20.53 -8.90 -27.03
C PHE A 323 -19.83 -10.11 -26.42
N GLY A 324 -19.46 -10.08 -25.15
CA GLY A 324 -18.87 -11.21 -24.42
C GLY A 324 -17.39 -11.49 -24.71
N SER A 325 -16.82 -11.04 -25.83
CA SER A 325 -15.41 -11.19 -26.17
C SER A 325 -14.86 -10.02 -26.95
N LEU A 326 -13.56 -9.76 -26.82
CA LEU A 326 -12.88 -8.71 -27.60
C LEU A 326 -12.97 -8.98 -29.11
N GLY A 327 -12.89 -10.24 -29.53
CA GLY A 327 -13.02 -10.61 -30.95
C GLY A 327 -14.37 -10.19 -31.54
N GLU A 328 -15.47 -10.39 -30.80
CA GLU A 328 -16.80 -9.95 -31.22
C GLU A 328 -16.93 -8.42 -31.19
N ILE A 329 -16.33 -7.74 -30.22
CA ILE A 329 -16.29 -6.26 -30.17
C ILE A 329 -15.57 -5.69 -31.41
N LEU A 330 -14.44 -6.30 -31.78
CA LEU A 330 -13.66 -5.87 -32.96
C LEU A 330 -14.39 -6.15 -34.29
N ALA A 331 -15.24 -7.16 -34.34
CA ALA A 331 -16.03 -7.52 -35.50
C ALA A 331 -17.37 -6.76 -35.59
N ALA A 332 -17.81 -6.09 -34.52
CA ALA A 332 -19.09 -5.42 -34.45
C ALA A 332 -19.21 -4.27 -35.44
N SER A 333 -20.38 -4.11 -36.06
CA SER A 333 -20.73 -2.97 -36.89
C SER A 333 -21.07 -1.73 -36.06
N ASP A 334 -21.04 -0.54 -36.69
CA ASP A 334 -21.45 0.69 -36.00
C ASP A 334 -22.90 0.61 -35.53
N ALA A 335 -23.80 0.04 -36.35
CA ALA A 335 -25.20 -0.15 -35.96
C ALA A 335 -25.39 -1.03 -34.72
N GLU A 336 -24.59 -2.09 -34.56
CA GLU A 336 -24.66 -2.94 -33.39
C GLU A 336 -24.09 -2.25 -32.12
N LEU A 337 -23.11 -1.39 -32.29
CA LEU A 337 -22.58 -0.56 -31.20
C LEU A 337 -23.58 0.53 -30.79
N GLU A 338 -24.26 1.16 -31.75
CA GLU A 338 -25.28 2.20 -31.51
C GLU A 338 -26.51 1.68 -30.71
N GLU A 339 -26.80 0.38 -30.76
CA GLU A 339 -27.86 -0.24 -29.96
C GLU A 339 -27.58 -0.23 -28.44
N ILE A 340 -26.32 0.04 -28.04
CA ILE A 340 -25.91 0.01 -26.64
C ILE A 340 -26.17 1.38 -26.01
N GLU A 341 -26.90 1.38 -24.89
CA GLU A 341 -27.20 2.60 -24.14
C GLU A 341 -25.95 3.35 -23.69
N GLY A 342 -25.81 4.60 -24.13
CA GLY A 342 -24.66 5.48 -23.86
C GLY A 342 -23.56 5.40 -24.93
N VAL A 343 -23.70 4.55 -25.94
CA VAL A 343 -22.80 4.49 -27.10
C VAL A 343 -23.33 5.37 -28.24
N GLU A 344 -24.55 5.15 -28.71
CA GLU A 344 -25.31 5.96 -29.70
C GLU A 344 -24.41 6.72 -30.70
N GLU A 345 -24.27 8.03 -30.54
CA GLU A 345 -23.44 8.88 -31.40
C GLU A 345 -21.91 8.62 -31.30
N ARG A 346 -21.46 7.76 -30.35
CA ARG A 346 -20.04 7.48 -30.07
C ARG A 346 -19.50 6.21 -30.72
N ALA A 347 -20.30 5.46 -31.46
CA ALA A 347 -19.86 4.21 -32.09
C ALA A 347 -18.61 4.43 -32.95
N GLY A 348 -18.59 5.52 -33.75
CA GLY A 348 -17.42 5.90 -34.54
C GLY A 348 -16.17 6.23 -33.71
N GLU A 349 -16.34 6.91 -32.56
CA GLU A 349 -15.22 7.20 -31.62
C GLU A 349 -14.64 5.93 -31.03
N ILE A 350 -15.49 4.97 -30.67
CA ILE A 350 -15.08 3.67 -30.14
C ILE A 350 -14.28 2.90 -31.17
N ARG A 351 -14.77 2.80 -32.40
CA ARG A 351 -14.07 2.12 -33.51
C ARG A 351 -12.74 2.77 -33.81
N GLU A 352 -12.71 4.09 -33.92
CA GLU A 352 -11.46 4.83 -34.14
C GLU A 352 -10.48 4.61 -32.97
N GLY A 353 -10.98 4.59 -31.73
CA GLY A 353 -10.19 4.29 -30.54
C GLY A 353 -9.58 2.89 -30.58
N LEU A 354 -10.36 1.86 -30.93
CA LEU A 354 -9.87 0.48 -31.10
C LEU A 354 -8.82 0.39 -32.22
N HIS A 355 -9.06 1.08 -33.36
CA HIS A 355 -8.10 1.10 -34.45
C HIS A 355 -6.78 1.76 -34.05
N ARG A 356 -6.84 2.91 -33.38
CA ARG A 356 -5.64 3.60 -32.88
C ARG A 356 -4.85 2.72 -31.88
N LEU A 357 -5.53 2.04 -30.96
CA LEU A 357 -4.85 1.15 -30.01
C LEU A 357 -4.12 0.01 -30.70
N ARG A 358 -4.72 -0.52 -31.78
CA ARG A 358 -4.10 -1.54 -32.61
C ARG A 358 -2.89 -0.99 -33.41
N GLU A 359 -2.97 0.22 -33.94
CA GLU A 359 -1.86 0.85 -34.67
C GLU A 359 -0.70 1.22 -33.76
N LEU A 360 -0.97 1.76 -32.57
CA LEU A 360 0.06 2.07 -31.57
C LEU A 360 0.85 0.82 -31.18
N ASP A 361 0.18 -0.31 -30.99
CA ASP A 361 0.83 -1.59 -30.72
C ASP A 361 1.78 -2.02 -31.85
N ILE A 362 1.40 -1.82 -33.10
CA ILE A 362 2.23 -2.12 -34.27
C ILE A 362 3.48 -1.22 -34.29
N VAL A 363 3.33 0.08 -34.03
CA VAL A 363 4.44 1.05 -34.03
C VAL A 363 5.42 0.75 -32.88
N ASP A 364 4.93 0.45 -31.67
CA ASP A 364 5.77 0.11 -30.52
C ASP A 364 6.62 -1.15 -30.78
N ARG A 365 6.10 -2.12 -31.52
CA ARG A 365 6.89 -3.30 -31.92
C ARG A 365 8.02 -2.96 -32.90
N TYR A 366 7.78 -2.07 -33.84
CA TYR A 366 8.81 -1.66 -34.80
C TYR A 366 9.91 -0.80 -34.17
N LEU A 367 9.60 -0.07 -33.09
CA LEU A 367 10.58 0.75 -32.37
C LEU A 367 11.41 -0.06 -31.35
N ASN A 368 10.90 -1.19 -30.88
CA ASN A 368 11.52 -2.04 -29.83
C ASN A 368 12.11 -3.36 -30.39
N SER A 369 12.06 -3.60 -31.69
CA SER A 369 12.72 -4.70 -32.40
C SER A 369 14.07 -4.27 -32.97
#